data_ad837bf3d67d7ce1ac235a980893e1c3
#
_entry.id   ad837bf3d67d7ce1ac235a980893e1c3
#
_cell.length_a   1.000
_cell.length_b   1.000
_cell.length_c   1.000
_cell.angle_alpha   90.00
_cell.angle_beta   90.00
_cell.angle_gamma   90.00
#
_symmetry.space_group_name_H-M   'P 1'
#
loop_
_entity.id
_entity.type
_entity.pdbx_description
1 polymer ?
#
loop_
_entity_poly.entity_id
_entity_poly.type
_entity_poly.pdbx_seq_one_letter_code
_entity_poly.pdbx_strand_id
1 'polypeptide(L)'
;ECLVGSEMCIRDSGYALSEELTTRANTAANIITTGANTLGADSAEVQAAQAALDDFSACLEAVQNGSKKQSLTSLPYYQGSAMHALYQANEALGTVIDQLYAKMQEQAADPMKMGAVQGQYGQFNSAGTIIGNLQYNDAVYEYQNDVGGFPASMLGRLFGVQEVEPFA
;
A
#
# COMPACT_ATOMS: atom_id res chain seq x y z
N GLU A 1 14.12 0.15 27.30
CA GLU A 1 14.84 0.49 26.04
C GLU A 1 14.29 -0.23 24.80
N CYS A 2 13.78 -1.47 24.90
CA CYS A 2 13.22 -2.21 23.76
C CYS A 2 11.97 -1.56 23.14
N LEU A 3 11.03 -1.06 23.94
CA LEU A 3 9.78 -0.49 23.44
C LEU A 3 9.98 0.77 22.57
N VAL A 4 10.93 1.62 22.94
CA VAL A 4 11.23 2.85 22.16
C VAL A 4 11.91 2.52 20.83
N GLY A 5 12.68 1.44 20.77
CA GLY A 5 13.31 0.97 19.53
C GLY A 5 12.31 0.40 18.54
N SER A 6 11.37 -0.43 18.99
CA SER A 6 10.34 -1.05 18.15
C SER A 6 9.31 -0.03 17.63
N GLU A 7 8.89 0.94 18.44
CA GLU A 7 8.03 2.05 17.98
C GLU A 7 8.69 2.90 16.89
N MET A 8 10.00 3.15 17.01
CA MET A 8 10.74 3.90 16.00
C MET A 8 10.88 3.12 14.70
N CYS A 9 11.14 1.81 14.77
CA CYS A 9 11.19 0.92 13.59
C CYS A 9 9.85 0.85 12.88
N ILE A 10 8.74 0.71 13.60
CA ILE A 10 7.39 0.69 13.01
C ILE A 10 7.07 2.02 12.32
N ARG A 11 7.41 3.13 12.94
CA ARG A 11 7.15 4.45 12.35
C ARG A 11 7.94 4.65 11.07
N ASP A 12 9.22 4.31 11.07
CA ASP A 12 10.10 4.50 9.91
C ASP A 12 9.73 3.54 8.77
N SER A 13 9.44 2.27 9.05
CA SER A 13 8.97 1.30 8.06
C SER A 13 7.55 1.62 7.56
N GLY A 14 6.68 2.16 8.42
CA GLY A 14 5.35 2.65 8.04
C GLY A 14 5.41 3.86 7.11
N TYR A 15 6.37 4.77 7.30
CA TYR A 15 6.63 5.87 6.38
C TYR A 15 7.09 5.35 5.02
N ALA A 16 8.06 4.44 4.99
CA ALA A 16 8.54 3.83 3.75
C ALA A 16 7.42 3.09 3.02
N LEU A 17 6.59 2.32 3.73
CA LEU A 17 5.42 1.65 3.17
C LEU A 17 4.44 2.66 2.52
N SER A 18 4.14 3.76 3.21
CA SER A 18 3.24 4.80 2.70
C SER A 18 3.78 5.51 1.45
N GLU A 19 5.09 5.75 1.38
CA GLU A 19 5.73 6.33 0.19
C GLU A 19 5.65 5.39 -1.01
N GLU A 20 5.93 4.10 -0.82
CA GLU A 20 5.89 3.12 -1.90
C GLU A 20 4.46 2.83 -2.38
N LEU A 21 3.47 2.78 -1.48
CA LEU A 21 2.06 2.68 -1.85
C LEU A 21 1.59 3.91 -2.65
N THR A 22 2.04 5.11 -2.27
CA THR A 22 1.76 6.34 -3.01
C THR A 22 2.43 6.33 -4.40
N THR A 23 3.65 5.83 -4.48
CA THR A 23 4.37 5.66 -5.75
C THR A 23 3.64 4.69 -6.67
N ARG A 24 3.12 3.57 -6.14
CA ARG A 24 2.28 2.63 -6.90
C ARG A 24 1.01 3.29 -7.44
N ALA A 25 0.30 4.08 -6.62
CA ALA A 25 -0.90 4.80 -7.07
C ALA A 25 -0.59 5.74 -8.24
N ASN A 26 0.45 6.56 -8.10
CA ASN A 26 0.84 7.54 -9.11
C ASN A 26 1.30 6.89 -10.41
N THR A 27 2.09 5.84 -10.33
CA THR A 27 2.57 5.11 -11.51
C THR A 27 1.44 4.35 -12.19
N ALA A 28 0.53 3.73 -11.44
CA ALA A 28 -0.68 3.10 -11.98
C ALA A 28 -1.55 4.11 -12.75
N ALA A 29 -1.80 5.30 -12.19
CA ALA A 29 -2.56 6.35 -12.85
C ALA A 29 -1.94 6.76 -14.21
N ASN A 30 -0.61 6.86 -14.28
CA ASN A 30 0.10 7.15 -15.52
C ASN A 30 -0.01 6.02 -16.55
N ILE A 31 0.10 4.75 -16.10
CA ILE A 31 -0.07 3.57 -16.97
C ILE A 31 -1.50 3.53 -17.52
N ILE A 32 -2.51 3.74 -16.67
CA ILE A 32 -3.93 3.77 -17.06
C ILE A 32 -4.20 4.88 -18.07
N THR A 33 -3.66 6.09 -17.83
CA THR A 33 -3.81 7.21 -18.78
C THR A 33 -3.21 6.87 -20.15
N THR A 34 -2.05 6.24 -20.18
CA THR A 34 -1.43 5.82 -21.43
C THR A 34 -2.18 4.65 -22.06
N GLY A 35 -2.69 3.73 -21.25
CA GLY A 35 -3.58 2.65 -21.69
C GLY A 35 -4.84 3.19 -22.37
N ALA A 36 -5.50 4.16 -21.78
CA ALA A 36 -6.67 4.82 -22.34
C ALA A 36 -6.37 5.49 -23.70
N ASN A 37 -5.19 6.07 -23.85
CA ASN A 37 -4.74 6.66 -25.12
C ASN A 37 -4.38 5.61 -26.19
N THR A 38 -4.04 4.38 -25.78
CA THR A 38 -3.58 3.32 -26.68
C THR A 38 -4.72 2.36 -27.07
N LEU A 39 -5.51 1.94 -26.10
CA LEU A 39 -6.58 0.95 -26.24
C LEU A 39 -7.97 1.60 -26.40
N GLY A 40 -8.10 2.86 -26.01
CA GLY A 40 -9.36 3.57 -25.83
C GLY A 40 -9.83 3.53 -24.37
N ALA A 41 -10.44 4.63 -23.92
CA ALA A 41 -10.94 4.76 -22.56
C ALA A 41 -12.07 3.76 -22.21
N ASP A 42 -12.78 3.27 -23.21
CA ASP A 42 -13.88 2.31 -23.05
C ASP A 42 -13.41 0.83 -23.05
N SER A 43 -12.09 0.58 -23.14
CA SER A 43 -11.61 -0.80 -23.07
C SER A 43 -11.82 -1.39 -21.68
N ALA A 44 -12.15 -2.69 -21.64
CA ALA A 44 -12.44 -3.37 -20.38
C ALA A 44 -11.23 -3.36 -19.43
N GLU A 45 -10.03 -3.46 -19.97
CA GLU A 45 -8.79 -3.47 -19.22
C GLU A 45 -8.52 -2.08 -18.57
N VAL A 46 -8.79 -0.98 -19.28
CA VAL A 46 -8.65 0.38 -18.76
C VAL A 46 -9.67 0.64 -17.66
N GLN A 47 -10.93 0.24 -17.87
CA GLN A 47 -11.97 0.41 -16.87
C GLN A 47 -11.71 -0.44 -15.62
N ALA A 48 -11.26 -1.68 -15.77
CA ALA A 48 -10.90 -2.54 -14.65
C ALA A 48 -9.72 -1.95 -13.84
N ALA A 49 -8.70 -1.46 -14.53
CA ALA A 49 -7.55 -0.82 -13.88
C ALA A 49 -7.93 0.48 -13.16
N GLN A 50 -8.82 1.30 -13.75
CA GLN A 50 -9.32 2.50 -13.09
C GLN A 50 -10.12 2.17 -11.84
N ALA A 51 -11.02 1.20 -11.90
CA ALA A 51 -11.80 0.79 -10.73
C ALA A 51 -10.89 0.26 -9.60
N ALA A 52 -9.88 -0.54 -9.93
CA ALA A 52 -8.93 -1.04 -8.93
C ALA A 52 -8.05 0.08 -8.33
N LEU A 53 -7.69 1.09 -9.11
CA LEU A 53 -6.97 2.26 -8.61
C LEU A 53 -7.84 3.11 -7.67
N ASP A 54 -9.12 3.26 -8.00
CA ASP A 54 -10.06 4.00 -7.15
C ASP A 54 -10.26 3.29 -5.80
N ASP A 55 -10.44 1.96 -5.81
CA ASP A 55 -10.55 1.14 -4.59
C ASP A 55 -9.26 1.19 -3.77
N PHE A 56 -8.11 1.05 -4.41
CA PHE A 56 -6.82 1.15 -3.75
C PHE A 56 -6.61 2.53 -3.10
N SER A 57 -6.93 3.59 -3.83
CA SER A 57 -6.80 4.98 -3.34
C SER A 57 -7.72 5.24 -2.14
N ALA A 58 -8.95 4.73 -2.17
CA ALA A 58 -9.90 4.83 -1.05
C ALA A 58 -9.38 4.09 0.20
N CYS A 59 -8.82 2.88 0.04
CA CYS A 59 -8.22 2.14 1.15
C CYS A 59 -6.98 2.85 1.71
N LEU A 60 -6.12 3.40 0.85
CA LEU A 60 -4.93 4.16 1.24
C LEU A 60 -5.32 5.41 2.03
N GLU A 61 -6.32 6.15 1.56
CA GLU A 61 -6.85 7.33 2.24
C GLU A 61 -7.48 6.98 3.60
N ALA A 62 -8.19 5.86 3.69
CA ALA A 62 -8.76 5.39 4.95
C ALA A 62 -7.69 5.11 6.01
N VAL A 63 -6.60 4.44 5.62
CA VAL A 63 -5.46 4.18 6.50
C VAL A 63 -4.75 5.48 6.89
N GLN A 64 -4.47 6.37 5.94
CA GLN A 64 -3.80 7.65 6.22
C GLN A 64 -4.65 8.58 7.09
N ASN A 65 -5.96 8.64 6.89
CA ASN A 65 -6.87 9.46 7.69
C ASN A 65 -7.11 8.86 9.07
N GLY A 66 -7.12 7.55 9.21
CA GLY A 66 -7.09 6.87 10.50
C GLY A 66 -5.89 7.33 11.34
N SER A 67 -4.71 7.39 10.73
CA SER A 67 -3.47 7.88 11.36
C SER A 67 -3.50 9.36 11.74
N LYS A 68 -4.18 10.21 10.98
CA LYS A 68 -4.26 11.67 11.25
C LYS A 68 -5.24 12.06 12.36
N LYS A 69 -6.25 11.23 12.65
CA LYS A 69 -7.21 11.47 13.74
C LYS A 69 -6.65 11.18 15.12
N GLN A 70 -5.40 10.78 15.21
CA GLN A 70 -4.66 10.54 16.45
C GLN A 70 -4.16 11.85 17.05
N SER A 71 -5.06 12.68 17.53
CA SER A 71 -4.73 13.72 18.48
C SER A 71 -4.66 13.11 19.88
N LEU A 72 -3.67 13.51 20.64
CA LEU A 72 -3.16 13.15 21.97
C LEU A 72 -4.14 12.65 23.07
N THR A 73 -5.43 12.49 22.82
CA THR A 73 -6.43 12.13 23.84
C THR A 73 -7.38 11.00 23.46
N SER A 74 -7.31 10.46 22.25
CA SER A 74 -8.11 9.32 21.85
C SER A 74 -7.27 8.36 21.01
N LEU A 75 -6.97 7.21 21.57
CA LEU A 75 -6.30 6.11 20.91
C LEU A 75 -7.13 5.68 19.70
N PRO A 76 -6.63 5.75 18.48
CA PRO A 76 -7.34 5.18 17.36
C PRO A 76 -7.18 3.67 17.41
N TYR A 77 -8.28 3.05 17.45
CA TYR A 77 -8.43 1.65 17.15
C TYR A 77 -8.18 1.49 15.64
N TYR A 78 -7.00 1.01 15.26
CA TYR A 78 -6.80 0.45 13.93
C TYR A 78 -7.69 -0.78 13.86
N GLN A 79 -8.83 -0.64 13.19
CA GLN A 79 -9.62 -1.80 12.86
C GLN A 79 -8.81 -2.64 11.88
N GLY A 80 -8.52 -3.89 12.20
CA GLY A 80 -7.80 -4.87 11.41
C GLY A 80 -8.28 -5.04 9.98
N SER A 81 -9.45 -4.53 9.69
CA SER A 81 -10.00 -4.49 8.36
C SER A 81 -9.32 -3.49 7.41
N ALA A 82 -8.72 -2.40 7.88
CA ALA A 82 -8.23 -1.33 6.98
C ALA A 82 -6.89 -1.67 6.32
N MET A 83 -5.93 -2.19 7.07
CA MET A 83 -4.63 -2.61 6.52
C MET A 83 -4.77 -3.85 5.64
N HIS A 84 -5.57 -4.81 6.06
CA HIS A 84 -5.87 -5.98 5.24
C HIS A 84 -6.62 -5.61 3.95
N ALA A 85 -7.60 -4.70 4.01
CA ALA A 85 -8.28 -4.20 2.82
C ALA A 85 -7.31 -3.47 1.88
N LEU A 86 -6.39 -2.67 2.41
CA LEU A 86 -5.36 -2.00 1.62
C LEU A 86 -4.40 -3.00 0.96
N TYR A 87 -4.02 -4.06 1.69
CA TYR A 87 -3.22 -5.15 1.13
C TYR A 87 -3.93 -5.84 -0.03
N GLN A 88 -5.20 -6.23 0.15
CA GLN A 88 -5.98 -6.86 -0.91
C GLN A 88 -6.16 -5.95 -2.13
N ALA A 89 -6.42 -4.66 -1.91
CA ALA A 89 -6.54 -3.68 -2.98
C ALA A 89 -5.20 -3.49 -3.74
N ASN A 90 -4.07 -3.54 -3.03
CA ASN A 90 -2.74 -3.49 -3.63
C ASN A 90 -2.45 -4.70 -4.54
N GLU A 91 -2.82 -5.90 -4.11
CA GLU A 91 -2.67 -7.11 -4.92
C GLU A 91 -3.60 -7.11 -6.15
N ALA A 92 -4.85 -6.67 -5.97
CA ALA A 92 -5.80 -6.52 -7.05
C ALA A 92 -5.30 -5.50 -8.10
N LEU A 93 -4.82 -4.33 -7.64
CA LEU A 93 -4.23 -3.31 -8.51
C LEU A 93 -3.04 -3.87 -9.30
N GLY A 94 -2.15 -4.63 -8.64
CA GLY A 94 -1.03 -5.30 -9.30
C GLY A 94 -1.50 -6.15 -10.47
N THR A 95 -2.46 -7.03 -10.21
CA THR A 95 -3.00 -7.97 -11.21
C THR A 95 -3.60 -7.26 -12.44
N VAL A 96 -4.41 -6.22 -12.23
CA VAL A 96 -5.07 -5.52 -13.36
C VAL A 96 -4.09 -4.61 -14.13
N ILE A 97 -3.08 -4.04 -13.48
CA ILE A 97 -2.02 -3.28 -14.16
C ILE A 97 -1.17 -4.20 -15.05
N ASP A 98 -0.85 -5.43 -14.58
CA ASP A 98 -0.15 -6.43 -15.39
C ASP A 98 -0.96 -6.82 -16.63
N GLN A 99 -2.26 -7.03 -16.49
CA GLN A 99 -3.18 -7.32 -17.60
C GLN A 99 -3.27 -6.15 -18.59
N LEU A 100 -3.43 -4.93 -18.10
CA LEU A 100 -3.46 -3.73 -18.92
C LEU A 100 -2.15 -3.57 -19.70
N TYR A 101 -0.99 -3.70 -19.02
CA TYR A 101 0.32 -3.59 -19.65
C TYR A 101 0.52 -4.65 -20.75
N ALA A 102 0.18 -5.92 -20.46
CA ALA A 102 0.26 -7.00 -21.46
C ALA A 102 -0.62 -6.68 -22.68
N LYS A 103 -1.84 -6.18 -22.46
CA LYS A 103 -2.75 -5.80 -23.55
C LYS A 103 -2.22 -4.64 -24.39
N MET A 104 -1.62 -3.65 -23.74
CA MET A 104 -0.95 -2.55 -24.45
C MET A 104 0.21 -3.05 -25.30
N GLN A 105 1.00 -4.02 -24.81
CA GLN A 105 2.09 -4.61 -25.60
C GLN A 105 1.58 -5.34 -26.87
N GLU A 106 0.45 -6.04 -26.75
CA GLU A 106 -0.15 -6.72 -27.91
C GLU A 106 -0.63 -5.76 -28.99
N GLN A 107 -1.12 -4.58 -28.61
CA GLN A 107 -1.73 -3.61 -29.54
C GLN A 107 -0.83 -2.43 -29.90
N ALA A 108 0.34 -2.30 -29.27
CA ALA A 108 1.21 -1.17 -29.49
C ALA A 108 1.84 -1.18 -30.88
N ALA A 109 1.37 -0.28 -31.72
CA ALA A 109 1.97 -0.01 -33.04
C ALA A 109 3.19 0.94 -32.95
N ASP A 110 3.40 1.61 -31.80
CA ASP A 110 4.43 2.64 -31.62
C ASP A 110 5.41 2.26 -30.49
N PRO A 111 6.65 1.85 -30.83
CA PRO A 111 7.66 1.46 -29.84
C PRO A 111 8.05 2.61 -28.88
N MET A 112 7.93 3.88 -29.31
CA MET A 112 8.31 5.02 -28.48
C MET A 112 7.31 5.24 -27.34
N LYS A 113 6.01 5.06 -27.61
CA LYS A 113 4.98 5.12 -26.58
C LYS A 113 5.14 3.99 -25.57
N MET A 114 5.50 2.79 -26.04
CA MET A 114 5.77 1.65 -25.17
C MET A 114 7.00 1.86 -24.28
N GLY A 115 8.04 2.56 -24.73
CA GLY A 115 9.21 2.84 -23.91
C GLY A 115 8.88 3.68 -22.66
N ALA A 116 8.02 4.69 -22.80
CA ALA A 116 7.57 5.51 -21.68
C ALA A 116 6.75 4.70 -20.67
N VAL A 117 5.83 3.86 -21.15
CA VAL A 117 5.00 2.99 -20.29
C VAL A 117 5.84 1.93 -19.61
N GLN A 118 6.83 1.36 -20.29
CA GLN A 118 7.75 0.39 -19.72
C GLN A 118 8.50 0.97 -18.50
N GLY A 119 8.91 2.24 -18.58
CA GLY A 119 9.53 2.94 -17.46
C GLY A 119 8.57 3.07 -16.26
N GLN A 120 7.32 3.47 -16.49
CA GLN A 120 6.29 3.56 -15.44
C GLN A 120 5.96 2.18 -14.84
N TYR A 121 5.82 1.17 -15.68
CA TYR A 121 5.57 -0.20 -15.24
C TYR A 121 6.75 -0.76 -14.44
N GLY A 122 7.98 -0.43 -14.83
CA GLY A 122 9.17 -0.77 -14.04
C GLY A 122 9.17 -0.12 -12.66
N GLN A 123 8.79 1.15 -12.55
CA GLN A 123 8.64 1.83 -11.26
C GLN A 123 7.52 1.22 -10.41
N PHE A 124 6.37 0.92 -11.01
CA PHE A 124 5.25 0.27 -10.34
C PHE A 124 5.65 -1.07 -9.72
N ASN A 125 6.37 -1.91 -10.46
CA ASN A 125 6.83 -3.21 -9.99
C ASN A 125 7.97 -3.08 -8.96
N SER A 126 8.85 -2.10 -9.14
CA SER A 126 9.91 -1.81 -8.17
C SER A 126 9.32 -1.43 -6.81
N ALA A 127 8.34 -0.53 -6.78
CA ALA A 127 7.63 -0.16 -5.56
C ALA A 127 6.95 -1.38 -4.91
N GLY A 128 6.32 -2.27 -5.70
CA GLY A 128 5.76 -3.53 -5.20
C GLY A 128 6.81 -4.45 -4.58
N THR A 129 7.98 -4.56 -5.20
CA THR A 129 9.10 -5.34 -4.68
C THR A 129 9.64 -4.76 -3.38
N ILE A 130 9.76 -3.42 -3.31
CA ILE A 130 10.20 -2.74 -2.08
C ILE A 130 9.19 -3.00 -0.96
N ILE A 131 7.88 -2.84 -1.21
CA ILE A 131 6.81 -3.14 -0.24
C ILE A 131 6.95 -4.56 0.30
N GLY A 132 7.14 -5.56 -0.58
CA GLY A 132 7.30 -6.96 -0.18
C GLY A 132 8.58 -7.23 0.64
N ASN A 133 9.60 -6.39 0.51
CA ASN A 133 10.87 -6.51 1.24
C ASN A 133 10.95 -5.59 2.47
N LEU A 134 9.96 -4.70 2.68
CA LEU A 134 9.91 -3.89 3.88
C LEU A 134 9.70 -4.80 5.10
N GLN A 135 10.52 -4.61 6.12
CA GLN A 135 10.39 -5.32 7.40
C GLN A 135 9.25 -4.74 8.28
N TYR A 136 8.24 -4.14 7.65
CA TYR A 136 7.10 -3.56 8.38
C TYR A 136 6.36 -4.62 9.17
N ASN A 137 6.01 -5.74 8.54
CA ASN A 137 5.31 -6.83 9.21
C ASN A 137 6.15 -7.45 10.34
N ASP A 138 7.46 -7.59 10.14
CA ASP A 138 8.37 -8.11 11.16
C ASP A 138 8.41 -7.16 12.36
N ALA A 139 8.52 -5.85 12.12
CA ALA A 139 8.47 -4.84 13.18
C ALA A 139 7.14 -4.85 13.93
N VAL A 140 6.01 -5.04 13.21
CA VAL A 140 4.68 -5.16 13.82
C VAL A 140 4.60 -6.41 14.70
N TYR A 141 5.06 -7.57 14.23
CA TYR A 141 5.04 -8.80 15.02
C TYR A 141 5.97 -8.73 16.24
N GLU A 142 7.14 -8.12 16.10
CA GLU A 142 8.05 -7.88 17.23
C GLU A 142 7.37 -7.00 18.29
N TYR A 143 6.78 -5.89 17.87
CA TYR A 143 6.03 -5.01 18.76
C TYR A 143 4.85 -5.72 19.44
N GLN A 144 4.06 -6.50 18.71
CA GLN A 144 2.95 -7.27 19.27
C GLN A 144 3.42 -8.28 20.31
N ASN A 145 4.57 -8.92 20.09
CA ASN A 145 5.17 -9.83 21.06
C ASN A 145 5.64 -9.10 22.32
N ASP A 146 6.26 -7.94 22.16
CA ASP A 146 6.75 -7.13 23.29
C ASP A 146 5.61 -6.63 24.16
N VAL A 147 4.51 -6.18 23.54
CA VAL A 147 3.33 -5.64 24.22
C VAL A 147 2.43 -6.78 24.78
N GLY A 148 2.39 -7.92 24.08
CA GLY A 148 1.57 -9.07 24.46
C GLY A 148 2.10 -9.88 25.65
N GLY A 149 3.39 -9.74 25.98
CA GLY A 149 4.04 -10.46 27.09
C GLY A 149 3.63 -9.94 28.48
N PHE A 150 3.64 -10.82 29.47
CA PHE A 150 3.46 -10.39 30.88
C PHE A 150 4.81 -9.80 31.40
N PRO A 151 4.83 -8.64 32.09
CA PRO A 151 3.73 -7.81 32.58
C PRO A 151 3.28 -6.71 31.59
N ALA A 152 3.89 -6.60 30.40
CA ALA A 152 3.66 -5.52 29.44
C ALA A 152 2.18 -5.44 28.99
N SER A 153 1.53 -6.58 28.77
CA SER A 153 0.10 -6.63 28.40
C SER A 153 -0.84 -6.04 29.46
N MET A 154 -0.47 -6.14 30.72
CA MET A 154 -1.25 -5.59 31.83
C MET A 154 -1.06 -4.07 31.95
N LEU A 155 0.17 -3.59 31.74
CA LEU A 155 0.51 -2.18 31.72
C LEU A 155 0.01 -1.51 30.44
N GLY A 156 0.09 -2.20 29.30
CA GLY A 156 -0.39 -1.72 28.01
C GLY A 156 -1.87 -1.33 28.03
N ARG A 157 -2.73 -2.17 28.67
CA ARG A 157 -4.15 -1.83 28.88
C ARG A 157 -4.37 -0.62 29.77
N LEU A 158 -3.49 -0.41 30.75
CA LEU A 158 -3.58 0.71 31.70
C LEU A 158 -3.12 2.04 31.06
N PHE A 159 -2.13 1.99 30.17
CA PHE A 159 -1.51 3.14 29.51
C PHE A 159 -1.95 3.31 28.05
N GLY A 160 -2.90 2.51 27.58
CA GLY A 160 -3.48 2.65 26.24
C GLY A 160 -2.51 2.38 25.09
N VAL A 161 -1.68 1.34 25.24
CA VAL A 161 -0.79 0.88 24.16
C VAL A 161 -1.62 0.36 22.99
N GLN A 162 -1.29 0.82 21.79
CA GLN A 162 -2.06 0.56 20.57
C GLN A 162 -1.73 -0.80 19.96
N GLU A 163 -2.76 -1.45 19.41
CA GLU A 163 -2.56 -2.57 18.50
C GLU A 163 -2.17 -2.03 17.12
N VAL A 164 -1.04 -2.48 16.58
CA VAL A 164 -0.58 -2.20 15.23
C VAL A 164 -0.76 -3.46 14.39
N GLU A 165 -1.23 -3.31 13.17
CA GLU A 165 -1.55 -4.44 12.31
C GLU A 165 -0.55 -4.60 11.17
N PRO A 166 -0.28 -5.87 10.77
CA PRO A 166 0.56 -6.16 9.62
C PRO A 166 -0.13 -5.78 8.32
N PHE A 167 0.67 -5.47 7.31
CA PHE A 167 0.26 -5.34 5.92
C PHE A 167 0.29 -6.72 5.26
N ALA A 168 -0.80 -7.48 5.41
CA ALA A 168 -0.91 -8.86 4.92
C ALA A 168 -2.38 -9.25 4.62
#